data_062f8f833b3396c051dbb2f9304cea2e
#
_entry.id   062f8f833b3396c051dbb2f9304cea2e
#
_cell.length_a   1.000
_cell.length_b   1.000
_cell.length_c   1.000
_cell.angle_alpha   90.00
_cell.angle_beta   90.00
_cell.angle_gamma   90.00
#
_symmetry.space_group_name_H-M   'P 1'
#
loop_
_entity.id
_entity.type
_entity.pdbx_description
1 polymer ?
#
loop_
_entity_poly.entity_id
_entity_poly.type
_entity_poly.pdbx_seq_one_letter_code
_entity_poly.pdbx_strand_id
1 'polypeptide(L)'
;MNILNKYIWLIDTISRAGKNGITFEDINRKYQYADSISGGSTYNIRTFHNHRKDISVTFGIEISCYTDGYRYYIVDENELNGTSRFRRWLLESVSVTNIITNNKNVCDRIMLEDIPSAENSLSKWLTAIQENKMVQFEYLPFWTNEIIHYSDFIPLCLKLFKRRWYIVGHTGDEKNKIYSIDRMLKVELEDKAYTLPQHTNAETFFSGCFGVYVDDTISIETIKLKVTPRMANYLRSLPLHHSQKEVKKTDVFSLFHLSVRPTPDFIQELLSYGDSIEILSPESLRKTMKEKILRMYKIYEHNDL
;
A
#
# COMPACT_ATOMS: atom_id res chain seq x y z
N MET A 1 5.38 1.56 29.49
CA MET A 1 4.98 2.13 28.19
C MET A 1 6.00 1.79 27.12
N ASN A 2 5.56 1.39 25.91
CA ASN A 2 6.46 1.00 24.82
C ASN A 2 7.15 2.26 24.24
N ILE A 3 8.47 2.25 24.11
CA ILE A 3 9.27 3.34 23.53
C ILE A 3 8.83 3.70 22.12
N LEU A 4 8.39 2.69 21.35
CA LEU A 4 7.90 2.84 19.99
C LEU A 4 6.70 3.81 19.91
N ASN A 5 5.79 3.76 20.89
CA ASN A 5 4.63 4.67 20.95
C ASN A 5 5.07 6.12 21.12
N LYS A 6 6.17 6.36 21.87
CA LYS A 6 6.74 7.71 22.01
C LYS A 6 7.33 8.22 20.69
N TYR A 7 8.04 7.35 19.96
CA TYR A 7 8.61 7.72 18.66
C TYR A 7 7.52 8.11 17.67
N ILE A 8 6.47 7.31 17.59
CA ILE A 8 5.34 7.55 16.67
C ILE A 8 4.61 8.84 17.02
N TRP A 9 4.32 9.04 18.32
CA TRP A 9 3.71 10.28 18.80
C TRP A 9 4.56 11.50 18.43
N LEU A 10 5.89 11.40 18.58
CA LEU A 10 6.81 12.50 18.26
C LEU A 10 6.82 12.78 16.76
N ILE A 11 6.88 11.75 15.92
CA ILE A 11 6.81 11.87 14.46
C ILE A 11 5.50 12.52 14.03
N ASP A 12 4.35 12.03 14.54
CA ASP A 12 3.04 12.58 14.22
C ASP A 12 2.93 14.06 14.65
N THR A 13 3.41 14.38 15.85
CA THR A 13 3.37 15.75 16.37
C THR A 13 4.18 16.73 15.52
N ILE A 14 5.37 16.34 15.06
CA ILE A 14 6.22 17.17 14.21
C ILE A 14 5.69 17.22 12.77
N SER A 15 5.18 16.10 12.24
CA SER A 15 4.61 16.02 10.90
C SER A 15 3.41 16.96 10.73
N ARG A 16 2.54 17.03 11.73
CA ARG A 16 1.36 17.94 11.72
C ARG A 16 1.74 19.43 11.72
N ALA A 17 2.93 19.77 12.17
CA ALA A 17 3.43 21.14 12.08
C ALA A 17 3.88 21.53 10.65
N GLY A 18 4.05 20.54 9.77
CA GLY A 18 4.46 20.72 8.39
C GLY A 18 5.77 21.48 8.24
N LYS A 19 5.89 22.22 7.14
CA LYS A 19 7.11 23.00 6.83
C LYS A 19 7.36 24.16 7.81
N ASN A 20 6.37 24.58 8.57
CA ASN A 20 6.56 25.64 9.57
C ASN A 20 7.37 25.17 10.78
N GLY A 21 7.41 23.86 11.02
CA GLY A 21 8.07 23.24 12.15
C GLY A 21 7.40 23.59 13.49
N ILE A 22 7.88 22.98 14.56
CA ILE A 22 7.36 23.11 15.93
C ILE A 22 8.51 23.31 16.92
N THR A 23 8.36 24.18 17.89
CA THR A 23 9.37 24.39 18.95
C THR A 23 9.41 23.23 19.93
N PHE A 24 10.53 23.07 20.64
CA PHE A 24 10.61 22.03 21.69
C PHE A 24 9.63 22.32 22.84
N GLU A 25 9.40 23.60 23.17
CA GLU A 25 8.43 23.98 24.20
C GLU A 25 7.03 23.55 23.85
N ASP A 26 6.62 23.72 22.58
CA ASP A 26 5.30 23.28 22.11
C ASP A 26 5.19 21.76 22.07
N ILE A 27 6.26 21.05 21.67
CA ILE A 27 6.35 19.59 21.76
C ILE A 27 6.15 19.14 23.20
N ASN A 28 6.90 19.73 24.14
CA ASN A 28 6.82 19.38 25.55
C ASN A 28 5.44 19.67 26.14
N ARG A 29 4.83 20.81 25.80
CA ARG A 29 3.47 21.12 26.21
C ARG A 29 2.47 20.08 25.72
N LYS A 30 2.51 19.73 24.43
CA LYS A 30 1.66 18.66 23.86
C LYS A 30 1.92 17.31 24.50
N TYR A 31 3.18 17.00 24.85
CA TYR A 31 3.55 15.76 25.51
C TYR A 31 2.90 15.65 26.89
N GLN A 32 2.89 16.71 27.68
CA GLN A 32 2.25 16.75 29.00
C GLN A 32 0.75 16.45 28.93
N TYR A 33 0.06 16.93 27.90
CA TYR A 33 -1.38 16.65 27.68
C TYR A 33 -1.66 15.27 27.07
N ALA A 34 -0.65 14.56 26.61
CA ALA A 34 -0.79 13.21 26.09
C ALA A 34 -0.61 12.17 27.20
N ASP A 35 -1.56 12.10 28.14
CA ASP A 35 -1.47 11.27 29.35
C ASP A 35 -1.12 9.80 29.07
N SER A 36 -1.69 9.23 27.99
CA SER A 36 -1.40 7.87 27.54
C SER A 36 0.07 7.65 27.12
N ILE A 37 0.78 8.72 26.78
CA ILE A 37 2.17 8.70 26.29
C ILE A 37 3.14 9.22 27.35
N SER A 38 2.76 10.29 28.05
CA SER A 38 3.61 10.99 29.03
C SER A 38 3.46 10.47 30.46
N GLY A 39 2.24 9.96 30.79
CA GLY A 39 1.86 9.75 32.20
C GLY A 39 1.89 11.05 33.01
N GLY A 40 1.62 12.20 32.36
CA GLY A 40 1.68 13.54 32.98
C GLY A 40 3.10 14.10 33.18
N SER A 41 4.14 13.43 32.67
CA SER A 41 5.53 13.87 32.82
C SER A 41 5.94 14.88 31.75
N THR A 42 7.02 15.64 32.03
CA THR A 42 7.64 16.53 31.04
C THR A 42 8.60 15.76 30.13
N TYR A 43 8.78 16.26 28.90
CA TYR A 43 9.73 15.71 27.96
C TYR A 43 11.11 16.35 28.19
N ASN A 44 12.10 15.54 28.57
CA ASN A 44 13.46 16.03 28.74
C ASN A 44 14.13 16.27 27.38
N ILE A 45 14.80 17.42 27.20
CA ILE A 45 15.47 17.80 25.96
C ILE A 45 16.53 16.79 25.49
N ARG A 46 17.30 16.23 26.43
CA ARG A 46 18.30 15.20 26.13
C ARG A 46 17.64 13.92 25.60
N THR A 47 16.55 13.51 26.23
CA THR A 47 15.74 12.36 25.81
C THR A 47 15.15 12.61 24.42
N PHE A 48 14.67 13.82 24.16
CA PHE A 48 14.16 14.21 22.84
C PHE A 48 15.25 14.08 21.76
N HIS A 49 16.46 14.55 22.01
CA HIS A 49 17.56 14.41 21.05
C HIS A 49 17.97 12.95 20.82
N ASN A 50 17.95 12.10 21.84
CA ASN A 50 18.19 10.67 21.68
C ASN A 50 17.08 10.02 20.83
N HIS A 51 15.82 10.31 21.15
CA HIS A 51 14.69 9.79 20.38
C HIS A 51 14.73 10.23 18.90
N ARG A 52 15.20 11.44 18.58
CA ARG A 52 15.42 11.88 17.20
C ARG A 52 16.41 10.99 16.46
N LYS A 53 17.52 10.63 17.10
CA LYS A 53 18.52 9.73 16.52
C LYS A 53 17.95 8.32 16.31
N ASP A 54 17.27 7.82 17.33
CA ASP A 54 16.67 6.48 17.28
C ASP A 54 15.58 6.41 16.20
N ILE A 55 14.78 7.47 16.04
CA ILE A 55 13.77 7.60 14.96
C ILE A 55 14.45 7.57 13.60
N SER A 56 15.56 8.28 13.42
CA SER A 56 16.30 8.26 12.17
C SER A 56 16.83 6.85 11.84
N VAL A 57 17.37 6.16 12.82
CA VAL A 57 17.89 4.78 12.65
C VAL A 57 16.74 3.78 12.41
N THR A 58 15.65 3.87 13.19
CA THR A 58 14.58 2.87 13.20
C THR A 58 13.62 3.04 12.00
N PHE A 59 13.27 4.28 11.67
CA PHE A 59 12.26 4.60 10.65
C PHE A 59 12.86 5.28 9.41
N GLY A 60 14.15 5.60 9.42
CA GLY A 60 14.80 6.38 8.38
C GLY A 60 14.18 7.78 8.20
N ILE A 61 13.58 8.35 9.26
CA ILE A 61 12.94 9.67 9.25
C ILE A 61 13.89 10.66 9.88
N GLU A 62 14.34 11.63 9.11
CA GLU A 62 15.19 12.69 9.61
C GLU A 62 14.34 13.85 10.16
N ILE A 63 14.57 14.19 11.44
CA ILE A 63 13.99 15.36 12.08
C ILE A 63 15.08 16.41 12.19
N SER A 64 15.00 17.47 11.39
CA SER A 64 15.93 18.59 11.40
C SER A 64 15.37 19.77 12.20
N CYS A 65 16.24 20.77 12.43
CA CYS A 65 15.90 21.96 13.18
C CYS A 65 16.28 23.20 12.38
N TYR A 66 15.36 24.14 12.20
CA TYR A 66 15.69 25.46 11.68
C TYR A 66 16.57 26.22 12.68
N THR A 67 17.59 26.89 12.20
CA THR A 67 18.45 27.75 13.02
C THR A 67 17.72 29.01 13.50
N ASP A 68 16.75 29.45 12.71
CA ASP A 68 15.86 30.56 13.08
C ASP A 68 14.65 30.02 13.86
N GLY A 69 14.58 30.39 15.14
CA GLY A 69 13.48 30.04 16.06
C GLY A 69 13.48 28.58 16.56
N TYR A 70 14.53 27.80 16.31
CA TYR A 70 14.73 26.42 16.81
C TYR A 70 13.48 25.52 16.64
N ARG A 71 12.89 25.56 15.45
CA ARG A 71 11.69 24.78 15.12
C ARG A 71 12.09 23.47 14.45
N TYR A 72 11.59 22.36 14.97
CA TYR A 72 11.84 21.03 14.46
C TYR A 72 10.82 20.68 13.38
N TYR A 73 11.31 20.07 12.30
CA TYR A 73 10.50 19.63 11.16
C TYR A 73 11.03 18.30 10.63
N ILE A 74 10.17 17.54 9.98
CA ILE A 74 10.59 16.34 9.24
C ILE A 74 11.12 16.82 7.89
N VAL A 75 12.36 16.39 7.57
CA VAL A 75 12.93 16.62 6.25
C VAL A 75 12.07 15.90 5.24
N ASP A 76 11.39 16.67 4.39
CA ASP A 76 10.52 16.11 3.35
C ASP A 76 11.41 15.59 2.21
N GLU A 77 11.73 14.32 2.24
CA GLU A 77 12.43 13.63 1.17
C GLU A 77 11.49 13.37 -0.04
N ASN A 78 10.46 14.19 -0.25
CA ASN A 78 9.52 14.04 -1.36
C ASN A 78 10.19 14.10 -2.75
N GLU A 79 11.47 14.41 -2.80
CA GLU A 79 12.27 14.38 -4.03
C GLU A 79 13.09 13.09 -4.23
N LEU A 80 13.15 12.20 -3.24
CA LEU A 80 14.00 11.01 -3.28
C LEU A 80 13.20 9.73 -3.01
N ASN A 81 12.68 9.11 -4.11
CA ASN A 81 12.37 7.68 -4.24
C ASN A 81 11.15 7.12 -3.47
N GLY A 82 10.53 6.06 -4.03
CA GLY A 82 9.36 5.31 -3.56
C GLY A 82 9.32 4.88 -2.08
N THR A 83 10.40 5.05 -1.35
CA THR A 83 10.54 4.91 0.10
C THR A 83 9.58 5.82 0.88
N SER A 84 9.18 6.96 0.34
CA SER A 84 8.27 7.91 1.02
C SER A 84 6.85 7.37 1.21
N ARG A 85 6.32 6.62 0.25
CA ARG A 85 4.99 5.99 0.34
C ARG A 85 4.96 4.89 1.37
N PHE A 86 5.99 4.04 1.40
CA PHE A 86 6.12 2.96 2.38
C PHE A 86 6.23 3.52 3.80
N ARG A 87 7.07 4.54 4.01
CA ARG A 87 7.21 5.21 5.31
C ARG A 87 5.90 5.82 5.77
N ARG A 88 5.19 6.54 4.89
CA ARG A 88 3.87 7.13 5.19
C ARG A 88 2.87 6.06 5.60
N TRP A 89 2.75 5.00 4.80
CA TRP A 89 1.88 3.86 5.12
C TRP A 89 2.22 3.23 6.48
N LEU A 90 3.51 3.03 6.77
CA LEU A 90 3.96 2.48 8.06
C LEU A 90 3.55 3.40 9.21
N LEU A 91 3.80 4.69 9.10
CA LEU A 91 3.45 5.67 10.14
C LEU A 91 1.94 5.76 10.36
N GLU A 92 1.15 5.80 9.30
CA GLU A 92 -0.30 5.81 9.37
C GLU A 92 -0.83 4.53 10.05
N SER A 93 -0.31 3.36 9.66
CA SER A 93 -0.71 2.07 10.23
C SER A 93 -0.43 1.99 11.73
N VAL A 94 0.76 2.40 12.14
CA VAL A 94 1.15 2.39 13.56
C VAL A 94 0.41 3.47 14.35
N SER A 95 0.17 4.65 13.78
CA SER A 95 -0.60 5.72 14.41
C SER A 95 -2.05 5.27 14.68
N VAL A 96 -2.72 4.67 13.70
CA VAL A 96 -4.07 4.11 13.86
C VAL A 96 -4.10 3.01 14.92
N THR A 97 -3.14 2.08 14.88
CA THR A 97 -3.02 1.01 15.88
C THR A 97 -2.88 1.57 17.28
N ASN A 98 -2.06 2.62 17.47
CA ASN A 98 -1.89 3.27 18.78
C ASN A 98 -3.16 3.97 19.25
N ILE A 99 -3.86 4.69 18.36
CA ILE A 99 -5.12 5.35 18.70
C ILE A 99 -6.14 4.31 19.22
N ILE A 100 -6.29 3.19 18.53
CA ILE A 100 -7.20 2.11 18.93
C ILE A 100 -6.74 1.49 20.26
N THR A 101 -5.46 1.17 20.38
CA THR A 101 -4.91 0.52 21.59
C THR A 101 -5.02 1.39 22.82
N ASN A 102 -4.90 2.73 22.68
CA ASN A 102 -5.06 3.66 23.77
C ASN A 102 -6.53 3.86 24.20
N ASN A 103 -7.48 3.46 23.36
CA ASN A 103 -8.91 3.58 23.58
C ASN A 103 -9.59 2.21 23.72
N LYS A 104 -8.98 1.29 24.46
CA LYS A 104 -9.47 -0.09 24.63
C LYS A 104 -10.89 -0.19 25.19
N ASN A 105 -11.35 0.80 25.91
CA ASN A 105 -12.69 0.89 26.47
C ASN A 105 -13.81 1.06 25.43
N VAL A 106 -13.47 1.29 24.17
CA VAL A 106 -14.42 1.40 23.05
C VAL A 106 -14.18 0.36 21.96
N CYS A 107 -13.32 -0.63 22.19
CA CYS A 107 -13.00 -1.68 21.20
C CYS A 107 -14.21 -2.51 20.81
N ASP A 108 -15.19 -2.69 21.71
CA ASP A 108 -16.48 -3.34 21.47
C ASP A 108 -17.37 -2.59 20.45
N ARG A 109 -17.04 -1.33 20.16
CA ARG A 109 -17.72 -0.48 19.17
C ARG A 109 -16.94 -0.35 17.86
N ILE A 110 -15.82 -1.05 17.73
CA ILE A 110 -14.98 -1.04 16.53
C ILE A 110 -15.09 -2.40 15.87
N MET A 111 -15.69 -2.43 14.68
CA MET A 111 -15.74 -3.64 13.86
C MET A 111 -14.62 -3.59 12.83
N LEU A 112 -13.79 -4.62 12.81
CA LEU A 112 -12.75 -4.80 11.82
C LEU A 112 -13.18 -5.87 10.82
N GLU A 113 -12.75 -5.73 9.57
CA GLU A 113 -12.92 -6.80 8.59
C GLU A 113 -11.91 -7.93 8.88
N ASP A 114 -12.38 -9.18 8.76
CA ASP A 114 -11.50 -10.35 8.79
C ASP A 114 -10.64 -10.36 7.53
N ILE A 115 -9.36 -10.13 7.73
CA ILE A 115 -8.38 -10.12 6.65
C ILE A 115 -7.46 -11.31 6.83
N PRO A 116 -7.23 -12.13 5.78
CA PRO A 116 -6.26 -13.20 5.85
C PRO A 116 -4.88 -12.65 6.23
N SER A 117 -4.39 -13.05 7.40
CA SER A 117 -3.08 -12.64 7.89
C SER A 117 -2.00 -13.43 7.16
N ALA A 118 -1.05 -12.72 6.57
CA ALA A 118 0.18 -13.30 6.04
C ALA A 118 1.34 -13.26 7.06
N GLU A 119 1.06 -12.91 8.32
CA GLU A 119 2.03 -12.54 9.34
C GLU A 119 3.15 -13.58 9.50
N ASN A 120 2.78 -14.86 9.62
CA ASN A 120 3.75 -15.95 9.82
C ASN A 120 4.69 -16.16 8.63
N SER A 121 4.26 -15.85 7.42
CA SER A 121 5.05 -16.06 6.20
C SER A 121 5.74 -14.79 5.71
N LEU A 122 5.19 -13.62 6.02
CA LEU A 122 5.71 -12.33 5.56
C LEU A 122 7.15 -12.09 6.04
N SER A 123 7.45 -12.42 7.31
CA SER A 123 8.80 -12.26 7.87
C SER A 123 9.83 -13.11 7.12
N LYS A 124 9.46 -14.33 6.74
CA LYS A 124 10.34 -15.23 5.97
C LYS A 124 10.63 -14.68 4.57
N TRP A 125 9.62 -14.12 3.91
CA TRP A 125 9.79 -13.47 2.61
C TRP A 125 10.67 -12.24 2.68
N LEU A 126 10.53 -11.41 3.72
CA LEU A 126 11.41 -10.26 3.95
C LEU A 126 12.85 -10.70 4.18
N THR A 127 13.08 -11.74 4.99
CA THR A 127 14.42 -12.31 5.21
C THR A 127 15.01 -12.85 3.91
N ALA A 128 14.22 -13.58 3.12
CA ALA A 128 14.69 -14.13 1.84
C ALA A 128 15.13 -13.04 0.86
N ILE A 129 14.36 -11.95 0.76
CA ILE A 129 14.70 -10.79 -0.08
C ILE A 129 15.97 -10.09 0.46
N GLN A 130 16.05 -9.88 1.77
CA GLN A 130 17.18 -9.20 2.40
C GLN A 130 18.49 -9.98 2.24
N GLU A 131 18.43 -11.30 2.38
CA GLU A 131 19.59 -12.18 2.30
C GLU A 131 19.86 -12.73 0.88
N ASN A 132 19.03 -12.36 -0.11
CA ASN A 132 19.07 -12.87 -1.48
C ASN A 132 19.05 -14.41 -1.53
N LYS A 133 18.17 -15.03 -0.75
CA LYS A 133 17.99 -16.47 -0.68
C LYS A 133 16.80 -16.94 -1.48
N MET A 134 16.95 -18.04 -2.20
CA MET A 134 15.83 -18.74 -2.82
C MET A 134 14.91 -19.34 -1.76
N VAL A 135 13.67 -19.59 -2.15
CA VAL A 135 12.63 -20.06 -1.25
C VAL A 135 11.91 -21.25 -1.84
N GLN A 136 11.62 -22.25 -1.01
CA GLN A 136 10.65 -23.28 -1.31
C GLN A 136 9.35 -23.04 -0.55
N PHE A 137 8.21 -23.32 -1.17
CA PHE A 137 6.91 -23.15 -0.54
C PHE A 137 5.83 -24.06 -1.11
N GLU A 138 4.83 -24.33 -0.30
CA GLU A 138 3.62 -25.03 -0.66
C GLU A 138 2.48 -24.01 -0.89
N TYR A 139 1.74 -24.14 -1.98
CA TYR A 139 0.71 -23.19 -2.39
C TYR A 139 -0.59 -23.90 -2.73
N LEU A 140 -1.71 -23.37 -2.22
CA LEU A 140 -3.04 -23.87 -2.53
C LEU A 140 -3.77 -22.85 -3.44
N PRO A 141 -3.81 -23.06 -4.76
CA PRO A 141 -4.49 -22.17 -5.68
C PRO A 141 -6.03 -22.25 -5.54
N PHE A 142 -6.76 -21.22 -6.03
CA PHE A 142 -8.22 -21.24 -5.97
C PHE A 142 -8.90 -22.16 -7.00
N TRP A 143 -8.18 -22.56 -8.04
CA TRP A 143 -8.74 -23.37 -9.14
C TRP A 143 -8.56 -24.87 -8.94
N THR A 144 -7.86 -25.29 -7.92
CA THR A 144 -7.67 -26.69 -7.56
C THR A 144 -7.62 -26.83 -6.03
N ASN A 145 -7.94 -28.04 -5.55
CA ASN A 145 -7.75 -28.39 -4.15
C ASN A 145 -6.41 -29.11 -3.91
N GLU A 146 -5.53 -29.13 -4.91
CA GLU A 146 -4.24 -29.78 -4.81
C GLU A 146 -3.17 -28.76 -4.39
N ILE A 147 -2.28 -29.19 -3.50
CA ILE A 147 -1.14 -28.40 -3.06
C ILE A 147 -0.06 -28.49 -4.13
N ILE A 148 0.41 -27.34 -4.58
CA ILE A 148 1.52 -27.23 -5.53
C ILE A 148 2.79 -26.87 -4.76
N HIS A 149 3.86 -27.64 -4.98
CA HIS A 149 5.16 -27.40 -4.39
C HIS A 149 6.05 -26.60 -5.35
N TYR A 150 6.66 -25.56 -4.83
CA TYR A 150 7.62 -24.73 -5.55
C TYR A 150 8.97 -24.79 -4.84
N SER A 151 10.04 -24.91 -5.59
CA SER A 151 11.43 -24.83 -5.15
C SER A 151 12.22 -23.89 -6.04
N ASP A 152 13.39 -23.47 -5.60
CA ASP A 152 14.27 -22.57 -6.35
C ASP A 152 13.57 -21.25 -6.75
N PHE A 153 12.61 -20.81 -5.96
CA PHE A 153 11.88 -19.58 -6.23
C PHE A 153 12.71 -18.37 -5.84
N ILE A 154 12.93 -17.48 -6.78
CA ILE A 154 13.66 -16.22 -6.61
C ILE A 154 12.65 -15.11 -6.30
N PRO A 155 12.57 -14.62 -5.06
CA PRO A 155 11.69 -13.53 -4.68
C PRO A 155 12.24 -12.19 -5.16
N LEU A 156 11.42 -11.40 -5.87
CA LEU A 156 11.81 -10.10 -6.41
C LEU A 156 11.30 -8.94 -5.57
N CYS A 157 9.99 -8.92 -5.28
CA CYS A 157 9.38 -7.86 -4.49
C CYS A 157 8.04 -8.28 -3.89
N LEU A 158 7.63 -7.53 -2.86
CA LEU A 158 6.34 -7.66 -2.19
C LEU A 158 5.37 -6.55 -2.62
N LYS A 159 4.08 -6.87 -2.71
CA LYS A 159 3.02 -5.90 -2.94
C LYS A 159 1.88 -6.10 -1.96
N LEU A 160 1.46 -5.02 -1.31
CA LEU A 160 0.19 -4.97 -0.58
C LEU A 160 -0.89 -4.43 -1.52
N PHE A 161 -1.94 -5.23 -1.76
CA PHE A 161 -3.07 -4.82 -2.58
C PHE A 161 -4.38 -5.36 -2.01
N LYS A 162 -5.38 -4.50 -1.85
CA LYS A 162 -6.68 -4.85 -1.25
C LYS A 162 -6.52 -5.67 0.04
N ARG A 163 -5.62 -5.20 0.91
CA ARG A 163 -5.29 -5.78 2.23
C ARG A 163 -4.65 -7.17 2.21
N ARG A 164 -4.23 -7.68 1.04
CA ARG A 164 -3.49 -8.93 0.92
C ARG A 164 -2.06 -8.68 0.49
N TRP A 165 -1.14 -9.44 1.05
CA TRP A 165 0.26 -9.45 0.64
C TRP A 165 0.48 -10.44 -0.49
N TYR A 166 1.22 -10.00 -1.48
CA TYR A 166 1.63 -10.78 -2.63
C TYR A 166 3.14 -10.76 -2.75
N ILE A 167 3.73 -11.91 -3.11
CA ILE A 167 5.12 -12.02 -3.52
C ILE A 167 5.20 -12.16 -5.02
N VAL A 168 6.12 -11.43 -5.62
CA VAL A 168 6.48 -11.55 -7.03
C VAL A 168 7.83 -12.19 -7.13
N GLY A 169 7.99 -13.11 -8.06
CA GLY A 169 9.25 -13.78 -8.31
C GLY A 169 9.13 -14.79 -9.45
N HIS A 170 10.14 -15.58 -9.66
CA HIS A 170 10.17 -16.62 -10.67
C HIS A 170 10.96 -17.86 -10.21
N THR A 171 10.69 -18.98 -10.84
CA THR A 171 11.50 -20.19 -10.77
C THR A 171 12.24 -20.32 -12.10
N GLY A 172 13.39 -20.56 -12.27
CA GLY A 172 14.25 -20.73 -13.47
C GLY A 172 13.68 -20.52 -14.90
N ASP A 173 12.36 -20.34 -15.06
CA ASP A 173 11.64 -20.15 -16.31
C ASP A 173 11.60 -18.69 -16.80
N GLU A 174 12.26 -17.79 -16.10
CA GLU A 174 12.34 -16.34 -16.37
C GLU A 174 11.00 -15.57 -16.40
N LYS A 175 9.85 -16.24 -16.23
CA LYS A 175 8.56 -15.59 -16.14
C LYS A 175 8.22 -15.23 -14.71
N ASN A 176 7.97 -13.96 -14.48
CA ASN A 176 7.50 -13.49 -13.19
C ASN A 176 6.10 -14.02 -12.89
N LYS A 177 5.93 -14.59 -11.71
CA LYS A 177 4.67 -15.09 -11.18
C LYS A 177 4.33 -14.34 -9.90
N ILE A 178 3.05 -14.28 -9.59
CA ILE A 178 2.54 -13.56 -8.43
C ILE A 178 1.72 -14.52 -7.58
N TYR A 179 2.06 -14.61 -6.31
CA TYR A 179 1.40 -15.49 -5.35
C TYR A 179 0.89 -14.71 -4.16
N SER A 180 -0.34 -15.00 -3.73
CA SER A 180 -0.90 -14.46 -2.50
C SER A 180 -0.32 -15.20 -1.30
N ILE A 181 0.29 -14.48 -0.36
CA ILE A 181 1.04 -15.09 0.75
C ILE A 181 0.11 -15.82 1.73
N ASP A 182 -1.13 -15.36 1.88
CA ASP A 182 -2.13 -15.99 2.76
C ASP A 182 -2.57 -17.39 2.32
N ARG A 183 -2.21 -17.81 1.10
CA ARG A 183 -2.48 -19.15 0.57
C ARG A 183 -1.26 -20.07 0.55
N MET A 184 -0.19 -19.63 1.19
CA MET A 184 1.01 -20.45 1.36
C MET A 184 0.90 -21.24 2.66
N LEU A 185 1.01 -22.55 2.56
CA LEU A 185 0.92 -23.44 3.71
C LEU A 185 2.25 -23.58 4.43
N LYS A 186 3.35 -23.58 3.66
CA LYS A 186 4.71 -23.76 4.16
C LYS A 186 5.65 -22.85 3.36
N VAL A 187 6.51 -22.13 4.04
CA VAL A 187 7.54 -21.26 3.42
C VAL A 187 8.86 -21.53 4.14
N GLU A 188 9.90 -21.90 3.40
CA GLU A 188 11.22 -22.18 3.93
C GLU A 188 12.29 -21.56 3.03
N LEU A 189 13.31 -20.96 3.66
CA LEU A 189 14.46 -20.43 2.94
C LEU A 189 15.37 -21.59 2.54
N GLU A 190 15.88 -21.54 1.33
CA GLU A 190 16.90 -22.48 0.85
C GLU A 190 18.31 -21.92 1.12
N ASP A 191 19.30 -22.81 1.18
CA ASP A 191 20.72 -22.39 1.30
C ASP A 191 21.31 -21.86 -0.03
N LYS A 192 20.48 -21.73 -1.05
CA LYS A 192 20.84 -21.23 -2.37
C LYS A 192 20.65 -19.71 -2.42
N ALA A 193 21.71 -19.02 -2.82
CA ALA A 193 21.65 -17.58 -3.07
C ALA A 193 21.36 -17.27 -4.55
N TYR A 194 20.78 -16.09 -4.80
CA TYR A 194 20.58 -15.56 -6.15
C TYR A 194 21.17 -14.16 -6.28
N THR A 195 21.38 -13.73 -7.52
CA THR A 195 21.83 -12.37 -7.81
C THR A 195 20.68 -11.62 -8.48
N LEU A 196 20.25 -10.52 -7.88
CA LEU A 196 19.24 -9.65 -8.48
C LEU A 196 19.81 -8.91 -9.70
N PRO A 197 19.02 -8.73 -10.76
CA PRO A 197 19.33 -7.75 -11.78
C PRO A 197 19.47 -6.36 -11.14
N GLN A 198 20.46 -5.58 -11.59
CA GLN A 198 20.62 -4.20 -11.16
C GLN A 198 19.29 -3.44 -11.37
N HIS A 199 18.80 -2.76 -10.32
CA HIS A 199 17.57 -1.97 -10.32
C HIS A 199 16.22 -2.72 -10.24
N THR A 200 16.15 -3.88 -9.61
CA THR A 200 14.88 -4.48 -9.24
C THR A 200 14.14 -3.57 -8.23
N ASN A 201 13.10 -2.88 -8.71
CA ASN A 201 12.32 -1.94 -7.90
C ASN A 201 10.83 -2.24 -8.08
N ALA A 202 10.13 -2.46 -6.96
CA ALA A 202 8.70 -2.77 -6.98
C ALA A 202 7.85 -1.66 -7.62
N GLU A 203 8.19 -0.38 -7.42
CA GLU A 203 7.46 0.74 -8.01
C GLU A 203 7.56 0.73 -9.54
N THR A 204 8.77 0.51 -10.07
CA THR A 204 8.99 0.39 -11.51
C THR A 204 8.28 -0.84 -12.08
N PHE A 205 8.38 -1.97 -11.38
CA PHE A 205 7.74 -3.23 -11.79
C PHE A 205 6.22 -3.08 -11.93
N PHE A 206 5.57 -2.40 -10.99
CA PHE A 206 4.13 -2.21 -10.99
C PHE A 206 3.65 -0.87 -11.57
N SER A 207 4.51 -0.06 -12.15
CA SER A 207 4.20 1.33 -12.57
C SER A 207 3.01 1.43 -13.53
N GLY A 208 2.82 0.45 -14.40
CA GLY A 208 1.70 0.39 -15.33
C GLY A 208 0.56 -0.54 -14.90
N CYS A 209 0.56 -1.04 -13.66
CA CYS A 209 -0.41 -2.03 -13.19
C CYS A 209 -1.37 -1.41 -12.17
N PHE A 210 -2.67 -1.60 -12.39
CA PHE A 210 -3.68 -1.23 -11.40
C PHE A 210 -3.51 -2.03 -10.11
N GLY A 211 -3.50 -3.34 -10.21
CA GLY A 211 -3.43 -4.25 -9.08
C GLY A 211 -2.19 -5.14 -9.10
N VAL A 212 -2.41 -6.42 -8.99
CA VAL A 212 -1.35 -7.43 -8.91
C VAL A 212 -1.12 -8.17 -10.22
N TYR A 213 -2.01 -8.03 -11.18
CA TYR A 213 -1.86 -8.70 -12.47
C TYR A 213 -0.81 -7.98 -13.32
N VAL A 214 0.29 -8.66 -13.61
CA VAL A 214 1.38 -8.17 -14.45
C VAL A 214 1.44 -9.02 -15.71
N ASP A 215 1.27 -8.37 -16.85
CA ASP A 215 1.38 -8.98 -18.15
C ASP A 215 2.02 -7.98 -19.12
N ASP A 216 3.28 -8.22 -19.44
CA ASP A 216 4.06 -7.32 -20.31
C ASP A 216 3.62 -7.38 -21.78
N THR A 217 2.78 -8.37 -22.14
CA THR A 217 2.17 -8.44 -23.48
C THR A 217 1.02 -7.44 -23.63
N ILE A 218 0.45 -6.94 -22.52
CA ILE A 218 -0.59 -5.92 -22.50
C ILE A 218 0.09 -4.55 -22.39
N SER A 219 -0.04 -3.73 -23.42
CA SER A 219 0.54 -2.38 -23.44
C SER A 219 -0.13 -1.45 -22.43
N ILE A 220 0.64 -0.47 -21.93
CA ILE A 220 0.07 0.64 -21.16
C ILE A 220 -0.73 1.53 -22.12
N GLU A 221 -2.00 1.77 -21.80
CA GLU A 221 -2.90 2.57 -22.61
C GLU A 221 -3.43 3.78 -21.84
N THR A 222 -3.81 4.83 -22.56
CA THR A 222 -4.53 5.96 -21.97
C THR A 222 -6.01 5.63 -21.90
N ILE A 223 -6.48 5.33 -20.71
CA ILE A 223 -7.88 5.04 -20.44
C ILE A 223 -8.62 6.35 -20.16
N LYS A 224 -9.70 6.61 -20.88
CA LYS A 224 -10.57 7.77 -20.68
C LYS A 224 -11.89 7.31 -20.08
N LEU A 225 -12.20 7.83 -18.91
CA LEU A 225 -13.40 7.51 -18.15
C LEU A 225 -14.30 8.74 -18.05
N LYS A 226 -15.59 8.56 -18.36
CA LYS A 226 -16.64 9.52 -18.02
C LYS A 226 -17.33 9.02 -16.75
N VAL A 227 -17.44 9.87 -15.76
CA VAL A 227 -17.79 9.49 -14.39
C VAL A 227 -18.90 10.42 -13.88
N THR A 228 -19.89 9.84 -13.22
CA THR A 228 -20.96 10.64 -12.58
C THR A 228 -20.41 11.58 -11.52
N PRO A 229 -21.08 12.72 -11.20
CA PRO A 229 -20.56 13.69 -10.23
C PRO A 229 -20.32 13.10 -8.85
N ARG A 230 -21.21 12.21 -8.40
CA ARG A 230 -21.07 11.51 -7.11
C ARG A 230 -19.82 10.62 -7.09
N MET A 231 -19.65 9.76 -8.11
CA MET A 231 -18.50 8.86 -8.19
C MET A 231 -17.19 9.64 -8.38
N ALA A 232 -17.20 10.76 -9.07
CA ALA A 232 -16.02 11.60 -9.24
C ALA A 232 -15.43 12.09 -7.90
N ASN A 233 -16.26 12.33 -6.87
CA ASN A 233 -15.79 12.67 -5.53
C ASN A 233 -15.03 11.52 -4.87
N TYR A 234 -15.50 10.27 -5.05
CA TYR A 234 -14.79 9.09 -4.57
C TYR A 234 -13.44 8.93 -5.27
N LEU A 235 -13.40 9.07 -6.60
CA LEU A 235 -12.15 8.95 -7.37
C LEU A 235 -11.14 10.08 -7.08
N ARG A 236 -11.59 11.25 -6.63
CA ARG A 236 -10.69 12.32 -6.14
C ARG A 236 -10.09 11.98 -4.79
N SER A 237 -10.89 11.40 -3.89
CA SER A 237 -10.42 11.03 -2.55
C SER A 237 -9.55 9.77 -2.56
N LEU A 238 -9.87 8.81 -3.42
CA LEU A 238 -9.15 7.55 -3.59
C LEU A 238 -8.95 7.26 -5.08
N PRO A 239 -7.87 7.77 -5.68
CA PRO A 239 -7.57 7.55 -7.08
C PRO A 239 -7.36 6.07 -7.41
N LEU A 240 -7.87 5.61 -8.55
CA LEU A 240 -7.69 4.24 -9.03
C LEU A 240 -6.22 3.89 -9.29
N HIS A 241 -5.48 4.86 -9.79
CA HIS A 241 -4.07 4.70 -10.11
C HIS A 241 -3.35 6.05 -9.95
N HIS A 242 -2.05 6.03 -9.63
CA HIS A 242 -1.25 7.25 -9.44
C HIS A 242 -1.22 8.16 -10.67
N SER A 243 -1.43 7.61 -11.88
CA SER A 243 -1.50 8.38 -13.12
C SER A 243 -2.86 9.05 -13.37
N GLN A 244 -3.85 8.84 -12.49
CA GLN A 244 -5.18 9.41 -12.65
C GLN A 244 -5.14 10.94 -12.65
N LYS A 245 -5.76 11.54 -13.68
CA LYS A 245 -5.92 12.99 -13.80
C LYS A 245 -7.34 13.32 -14.20
N GLU A 246 -7.99 14.25 -13.49
CA GLU A 246 -9.24 14.82 -13.91
C GLU A 246 -8.96 15.91 -14.94
N VAL A 247 -9.47 15.73 -16.15
CA VAL A 247 -9.22 16.64 -17.30
C VAL A 247 -10.39 17.55 -17.60
N LYS A 248 -11.59 17.20 -17.13
CA LYS A 248 -12.78 18.03 -17.26
C LYS A 248 -13.74 17.76 -16.11
N LYS A 249 -14.34 18.82 -15.57
CA LYS A 249 -15.42 18.76 -14.59
C LYS A 249 -16.58 19.59 -15.06
N THR A 250 -17.79 19.02 -14.99
CA THR A 250 -19.07 19.69 -15.25
C THR A 250 -20.06 19.32 -14.14
N ASP A 251 -21.25 19.89 -14.16
CA ASP A 251 -22.30 19.55 -13.20
C ASP A 251 -22.92 18.17 -13.44
N VAL A 252 -22.76 17.61 -14.66
CA VAL A 252 -23.38 16.34 -15.06
C VAL A 252 -22.38 15.19 -15.15
N PHE A 253 -21.09 15.45 -15.34
CA PHE A 253 -20.03 14.45 -15.37
C PHE A 253 -18.63 15.03 -15.15
N SER A 254 -17.70 14.18 -14.82
CA SER A 254 -16.24 14.44 -14.87
C SER A 254 -15.55 13.48 -15.84
N LEU A 255 -14.46 13.93 -16.49
CA LEU A 255 -13.60 13.10 -17.32
C LEU A 255 -12.28 12.87 -16.62
N PHE A 256 -11.91 11.60 -16.48
CA PHE A 256 -10.62 11.17 -15.94
C PHE A 256 -9.80 10.46 -17.01
N HIS A 257 -8.50 10.73 -17.01
CA HIS A 257 -7.52 9.99 -17.79
C HIS A 257 -6.61 9.21 -16.86
N LEU A 258 -6.32 7.96 -17.22
CA LEU A 258 -5.38 7.08 -16.54
C LEU A 258 -4.43 6.48 -17.59
N SER A 259 -3.18 6.26 -17.20
CA SER A 259 -2.19 5.54 -17.99
C SER A 259 -1.91 4.21 -17.31
N VAL A 260 -2.52 3.13 -17.77
CA VAL A 260 -2.52 1.82 -17.10
C VAL A 260 -2.76 0.68 -18.08
N ARG A 261 -2.23 -0.50 -17.78
CA ARG A 261 -2.54 -1.72 -18.54
C ARG A 261 -3.98 -2.15 -18.26
N PRO A 262 -4.83 -2.40 -19.26
CA PRO A 262 -6.21 -2.86 -19.09
C PRO A 262 -6.27 -4.35 -18.71
N THR A 263 -5.67 -4.71 -17.59
CA THR A 263 -5.60 -6.06 -17.05
C THR A 263 -6.93 -6.55 -16.47
N PRO A 264 -7.13 -7.86 -16.28
CA PRO A 264 -8.37 -8.43 -15.75
C PRO A 264 -8.81 -7.83 -14.41
N ASP A 265 -7.89 -7.57 -13.50
CA ASP A 265 -8.18 -6.95 -12.20
C ASP A 265 -8.62 -5.49 -12.32
N PHE A 266 -8.07 -4.72 -13.28
CA PHE A 266 -8.53 -3.38 -13.58
C PHE A 266 -9.93 -3.39 -14.19
N ILE A 267 -10.22 -4.30 -15.12
CA ILE A 267 -11.54 -4.47 -15.71
C ILE A 267 -12.57 -4.84 -14.64
N GLN A 268 -12.21 -5.73 -13.71
CA GLN A 268 -13.07 -6.11 -12.60
C GLN A 268 -13.35 -4.91 -11.67
N GLU A 269 -12.35 -4.08 -11.41
CA GLU A 269 -12.53 -2.85 -10.64
C GLU A 269 -13.53 -1.92 -11.32
N LEU A 270 -13.37 -1.67 -12.62
CA LEU A 270 -14.30 -0.80 -13.37
C LEU A 270 -15.74 -1.35 -13.36
N LEU A 271 -15.92 -2.67 -13.45
CA LEU A 271 -17.24 -3.30 -13.34
C LEU A 271 -17.89 -3.09 -11.99
N SER A 272 -17.11 -2.99 -10.91
CA SER A 272 -17.64 -2.79 -9.55
C SER A 272 -18.33 -1.43 -9.36
N TYR A 273 -18.06 -0.46 -10.22
CA TYR A 273 -18.69 0.87 -10.18
C TYR A 273 -20.01 0.95 -10.95
N GLY A 274 -20.44 -0.14 -11.60
CA GLY A 274 -21.71 -0.24 -12.30
C GLY A 274 -21.86 0.83 -13.40
N ASP A 275 -23.00 1.50 -13.39
CA ASP A 275 -23.35 2.56 -14.35
C ASP A 275 -22.73 3.94 -14.03
N SER A 276 -22.00 4.05 -12.92
CA SER A 276 -21.39 5.31 -12.50
C SER A 276 -20.15 5.68 -13.32
N ILE A 277 -19.57 4.74 -14.07
CA ILE A 277 -18.39 4.93 -14.91
C ILE A 277 -18.63 4.40 -16.33
N GLU A 278 -18.39 5.25 -17.30
CA GLU A 278 -18.39 4.88 -18.73
C GLU A 278 -16.96 4.96 -19.29
N ILE A 279 -16.50 3.88 -19.94
CA ILE A 279 -15.23 3.85 -20.66
C ILE A 279 -15.43 4.52 -22.02
N LEU A 280 -14.71 5.61 -22.28
CA LEU A 280 -14.75 6.30 -23.58
C LEU A 280 -13.64 5.81 -24.53
N SER A 281 -12.48 5.42 -23.98
CA SER A 281 -11.30 4.99 -24.73
C SER A 281 -10.40 4.12 -23.82
N PRO A 282 -9.67 3.14 -24.35
CA PRO A 282 -9.62 2.74 -25.77
C PRO A 282 -10.85 1.91 -26.18
N GLU A 283 -11.08 1.80 -27.48
CA GLU A 283 -12.24 1.06 -28.03
C GLU A 283 -12.15 -0.45 -27.71
N SER A 284 -10.95 -1.02 -27.69
CA SER A 284 -10.69 -2.41 -27.28
C SER A 284 -11.26 -2.70 -25.89
N LEU A 285 -10.93 -1.85 -24.91
CA LEU A 285 -11.41 -1.99 -23.53
C LEU A 285 -12.93 -1.75 -23.44
N ARG A 286 -13.45 -0.75 -24.16
CA ARG A 286 -14.89 -0.49 -24.23
C ARG A 286 -15.65 -1.71 -24.76
N LYS A 287 -15.15 -2.34 -25.82
CA LYS A 287 -15.71 -3.57 -26.39
C LYS A 287 -15.68 -4.73 -25.38
N THR A 288 -14.54 -4.97 -24.73
CA THR A 288 -14.40 -6.00 -23.70
C THR A 288 -15.40 -5.77 -22.55
N MET A 289 -15.57 -4.54 -22.12
CA MET A 289 -16.52 -4.19 -21.08
C MET A 289 -17.97 -4.47 -21.54
N LYS A 290 -18.33 -4.05 -22.73
CA LYS A 290 -19.66 -4.33 -23.31
C LYS A 290 -19.95 -5.83 -23.36
N GLU A 291 -18.99 -6.65 -23.80
CA GLU A 291 -19.15 -8.11 -23.86
C GLU A 291 -19.33 -8.74 -22.46
N LYS A 292 -18.62 -8.23 -21.45
CA LYS A 292 -18.80 -8.69 -20.08
C LYS A 292 -20.17 -8.31 -19.53
N ILE A 293 -20.61 -7.07 -19.74
CA ILE A 293 -21.94 -6.60 -19.30
C ILE A 293 -23.04 -7.41 -19.96
N LEU A 294 -22.94 -7.69 -21.25
CA LEU A 294 -23.92 -8.51 -21.96
C LEU A 294 -23.98 -9.95 -21.43
N ARG A 295 -22.82 -10.53 -21.06
CA ARG A 295 -22.81 -11.86 -20.41
C ARG A 295 -23.46 -11.81 -19.03
N MET A 296 -23.17 -10.78 -18.24
CA MET A 296 -23.82 -10.58 -16.94
C MET A 296 -25.33 -10.42 -17.10
N TYR A 297 -25.78 -9.58 -18.04
CA TYR A 297 -27.20 -9.39 -18.31
C TYR A 297 -27.92 -10.71 -18.63
N LYS A 298 -27.35 -11.54 -19.51
CA LYS A 298 -27.91 -12.86 -19.86
C LYS A 298 -28.04 -13.80 -18.66
N ILE A 299 -27.12 -13.75 -17.68
CA ILE A 299 -27.22 -14.57 -16.44
C ILE A 299 -28.46 -14.19 -15.64
N TYR A 300 -28.82 -12.90 -15.59
CA TYR A 300 -29.99 -12.43 -14.86
C TYR A 300 -31.28 -12.46 -15.67
N GLU A 301 -31.20 -12.55 -16.99
CA GLU A 301 -32.37 -12.68 -17.86
C GLU A 301 -32.94 -14.10 -17.87
N HIS A 302 -32.08 -15.12 -17.73
CA HIS A 302 -32.48 -16.52 -17.66
C HIS A 302 -32.77 -16.87 -16.20
N ASN A 303 -34.06 -16.90 -15.83
CA ASN A 303 -34.57 -17.37 -14.53
C ASN A 303 -34.62 -18.91 -14.46
N ASP A 304 -33.57 -19.61 -14.86
CA ASP A 304 -33.47 -21.07 -14.71
C ASP A 304 -32.82 -21.40 -13.35
N LEU A 305 -33.63 -21.37 -12.29
CA LEU A 305 -33.41 -22.05 -11.01
C LEU A 305 -34.37 -23.22 -10.91
#